data_d40274cfb8f015fef3d2dde5a0e91031
#
_entry.id   d40274cfb8f015fef3d2dde5a0e91031
#
_cell.length_a   1.000
_cell.length_b   1.000
_cell.length_c   1.000
_cell.angle_alpha   90.00
_cell.angle_beta   90.00
_cell.angle_gamma   90.00
#
_symmetry.space_group_name_H-M   'P 1'
#
loop_
_entity.id
_entity.type
_entity.pdbx_description
1 polymer ?
#
loop_
_entity_poly.entity_id
_entity_poly.type
_entity_poly.pdbx_seq_one_letter_code
_entity_poly.pdbx_strand_id
1 'polypeptide(L)'
;MRVAVTGAGGRLGRALIAALEDAPFTGPLGPLAWSRPAYDLDDPEAAVRCIRQTVPEVVIHAAAWTDVDGCAREPERAMRRNALAVAELADACVRSGTDLVLVSTNEVFDGRRTDSRGYTPEDGPRPGNPYGASKLAGEAAAQAAFLGHGGLIERPGAPGRSGAPGRSGAAGAVSASAAVGMPARPAAAPQLAIVRTAWLYGPPGNDFPVRILASADRARAAGEPLHVVGDEIGSPTFAPDLAEGILDLLASGTFAGIHHIVNAGAVSRADWGRHILAALEVEVPIVETSLAAWTRPSTPPAWSVLAPTALPSGEPLRPWQAAFADYRPVLARERAGATRR
;
A
#
# COMPACT_ATOMS: atom_id res chain seq x y z
N MET A 1 -17.79 4.34 11.42
CA MET A 1 -16.45 4.95 11.58
C MET A 1 -16.30 6.14 10.65
N ARG A 2 -15.52 7.13 11.07
CA ARG A 2 -15.13 8.26 10.24
C ARG A 2 -13.73 8.00 9.69
N VAL A 3 -13.63 7.54 8.45
CA VAL A 3 -12.38 7.08 7.82
C VAL A 3 -11.87 8.13 6.86
N ALA A 4 -10.60 8.55 7.02
CA ALA A 4 -9.91 9.43 6.08
C ALA A 4 -8.95 8.63 5.19
N VAL A 5 -8.88 8.97 3.91
CA VAL A 5 -7.99 8.35 2.93
C VAL A 5 -7.07 9.40 2.35
N THR A 6 -5.76 9.30 2.59
CA THR A 6 -4.77 10.16 1.93
C THR A 6 -4.49 9.63 0.52
N GLY A 7 -4.13 10.52 -0.40
CA GLY A 7 -3.94 10.13 -1.80
C GLY A 7 -5.23 9.62 -2.46
N ALA A 8 -6.38 10.12 -2.03
CA ALA A 8 -7.71 9.69 -2.49
C ALA A 8 -7.92 9.79 -4.00
N GLY A 9 -7.17 10.65 -4.71
CA GLY A 9 -7.19 10.75 -6.17
C GLY A 9 -6.36 9.68 -6.90
N GLY A 10 -5.53 8.91 -6.17
CA GLY A 10 -4.69 7.83 -6.72
C GLY A 10 -5.48 6.54 -6.98
N ARG A 11 -4.80 5.53 -7.55
CA ARG A 11 -5.41 4.22 -7.88
C ARG A 11 -6.03 3.56 -6.66
N LEU A 12 -5.25 3.30 -5.62
CA LEU A 12 -5.76 2.71 -4.39
C LEU A 12 -6.72 3.65 -3.67
N GLY A 13 -6.42 4.95 -3.62
CA GLY A 13 -7.26 5.92 -2.95
C GLY A 13 -8.70 5.96 -3.50
N ARG A 14 -8.87 5.90 -4.82
CA ARG A 14 -10.20 5.83 -5.47
C ARG A 14 -10.92 4.53 -5.16
N ALA A 15 -10.21 3.39 -5.18
CA ALA A 15 -10.78 2.10 -4.81
C ALA A 15 -11.24 2.09 -3.34
N LEU A 16 -10.42 2.64 -2.43
CA LEU A 16 -10.77 2.77 -1.01
C LEU A 16 -11.99 3.69 -0.79
N ILE A 17 -12.04 4.84 -1.47
CA ILE A 17 -13.20 5.73 -1.35
C ILE A 17 -14.47 5.02 -1.81
N ALA A 18 -14.45 4.36 -2.98
CA ALA A 18 -15.61 3.63 -3.50
C ALA A 18 -16.05 2.50 -2.54
N ALA A 19 -15.11 1.68 -2.06
CA ALA A 19 -15.42 0.59 -1.13
C ALA A 19 -15.95 1.12 0.23
N LEU A 20 -15.41 2.24 0.72
CA LEU A 20 -15.87 2.87 1.97
C LEU A 20 -17.28 3.50 1.85
N GLU A 21 -17.68 3.98 0.67
CA GLU A 21 -19.03 4.51 0.45
C GLU A 21 -20.11 3.44 0.65
N ASP A 22 -19.78 2.18 0.30
CA ASP A 22 -20.68 1.03 0.43
C ASP A 22 -20.50 0.27 1.76
N ALA A 23 -19.46 0.58 2.56
CA ALA A 23 -19.16 -0.16 3.77
C ALA A 23 -20.15 0.15 4.91
N PRO A 24 -20.74 -0.88 5.58
CA PRO A 24 -21.81 -0.69 6.59
C PRO A 24 -21.31 0.04 7.86
N PHE A 25 -20.00 0.04 8.11
CA PHE A 25 -19.41 0.73 9.25
C PHE A 25 -19.04 2.19 8.95
N THR A 26 -19.10 2.63 7.71
CA THR A 26 -18.87 4.03 7.33
C THR A 26 -20.05 4.88 7.78
N GLY A 27 -19.76 5.99 8.45
CA GLY A 27 -20.81 6.89 8.92
C GLY A 27 -21.55 7.60 7.78
N PRO A 28 -22.69 8.22 8.06
CA PRO A 28 -23.59 8.79 7.03
C PRO A 28 -22.97 9.96 6.24
N LEU A 29 -21.84 10.51 6.70
CA LEU A 29 -21.11 11.56 5.99
C LEU A 29 -20.13 11.01 4.94
N GLY A 30 -20.02 9.67 4.80
CA GLY A 30 -19.09 9.01 3.91
C GLY A 30 -17.62 9.13 4.32
N PRO A 31 -16.69 8.61 3.49
CA PRO A 31 -15.26 8.71 3.71
C PRO A 31 -14.73 10.14 3.48
N LEU A 32 -13.62 10.45 4.15
CA LEU A 32 -12.92 11.73 4.01
C LEU A 32 -11.80 11.60 2.98
N ALA A 33 -11.94 12.25 1.84
CA ALA A 33 -10.95 12.22 0.77
C ALA A 33 -9.87 13.30 0.99
N TRP A 34 -8.66 12.90 1.40
CA TRP A 34 -7.53 13.81 1.56
C TRP A 34 -6.61 13.76 0.34
N SER A 35 -6.63 14.82 -0.45
CA SER A 35 -5.84 15.00 -1.66
C SER A 35 -5.23 16.40 -1.71
N ARG A 36 -4.26 16.60 -2.58
CA ARG A 36 -3.73 17.95 -2.83
C ARG A 36 -4.83 18.90 -3.30
N PRO A 37 -4.82 20.16 -2.88
CA PRO A 37 -3.78 20.81 -2.05
C PRO A 37 -3.97 20.62 -0.53
N ALA A 38 -5.08 20.06 -0.03
CA ALA A 38 -5.37 19.97 1.40
C ALA A 38 -4.38 19.04 2.14
N TYR A 39 -3.96 17.95 1.50
CA TYR A 39 -2.95 17.03 2.02
C TYR A 39 -1.82 16.86 0.99
N ASP A 40 -0.68 17.48 1.25
CA ASP A 40 0.54 17.37 0.45
C ASP A 40 1.67 16.76 1.30
N LEU A 41 2.40 15.78 0.74
CA LEU A 41 3.52 15.10 1.42
C LEU A 41 4.74 16.02 1.64
N ASP A 42 4.81 17.15 0.94
CA ASP A 42 5.86 18.14 1.10
C ASP A 42 5.50 19.21 2.17
N ASP A 43 4.24 19.23 2.64
CA ASP A 43 3.77 20.14 3.70
C ASP A 43 3.77 19.45 5.07
N PRO A 44 4.66 19.82 6.00
CA PRO A 44 4.78 19.18 7.32
C PRO A 44 3.54 19.39 8.22
N GLU A 45 2.73 20.43 7.96
CA GLU A 45 1.55 20.72 8.75
C GLU A 45 0.26 20.09 8.21
N ALA A 46 0.32 19.46 7.02
CA ALA A 46 -0.86 18.91 6.35
C ALA A 46 -1.60 17.89 7.22
N ALA A 47 -0.88 16.98 7.85
CA ALA A 47 -1.46 15.92 8.69
C ALA A 47 -2.22 16.52 9.90
N VAL A 48 -1.57 17.39 10.64
CA VAL A 48 -2.16 18.05 11.83
C VAL A 48 -3.39 18.86 11.42
N ARG A 49 -3.29 19.63 10.35
CA ARG A 49 -4.39 20.46 9.83
C ARG A 49 -5.60 19.60 9.43
N CYS A 50 -5.39 18.54 8.66
CA CYS A 50 -6.46 17.65 8.21
C CYS A 50 -7.13 16.92 9.36
N ILE A 51 -6.36 16.37 10.31
CA ILE A 51 -6.90 15.69 11.50
C ILE A 51 -7.74 16.65 12.34
N ARG A 52 -7.25 17.86 12.62
CA ARG A 52 -7.98 18.85 13.43
C ARG A 52 -9.29 19.30 12.78
N GLN A 53 -9.32 19.45 11.47
CA GLN A 53 -10.50 19.89 10.72
C GLN A 53 -11.57 18.79 10.59
N THR A 54 -11.14 17.53 10.45
CA THR A 54 -12.06 16.46 10.07
C THR A 54 -12.27 15.41 11.16
N VAL A 55 -11.43 15.37 12.19
CA VAL A 55 -11.51 14.46 13.35
C VAL A 55 -11.81 13.00 12.94
N PRO A 56 -10.95 12.35 12.15
CA PRO A 56 -11.15 10.98 11.73
C PRO A 56 -10.91 10.00 12.89
N GLU A 57 -11.60 8.86 12.86
CA GLU A 57 -11.32 7.76 13.77
C GLU A 57 -10.16 6.90 13.25
N VAL A 58 -10.06 6.78 11.92
CA VAL A 58 -9.02 6.02 11.22
C VAL A 58 -8.50 6.84 10.04
N VAL A 59 -7.19 6.81 9.82
CA VAL A 59 -6.57 7.28 8.57
C VAL A 59 -5.99 6.11 7.82
N ILE A 60 -6.39 5.92 6.55
CA ILE A 60 -5.74 5.02 5.60
C ILE A 60 -4.75 5.85 4.79
N HIS A 61 -3.45 5.64 5.03
CA HIS A 61 -2.39 6.39 4.34
C HIS A 61 -1.97 5.67 3.05
N ALA A 62 -2.62 6.03 1.93
CA ALA A 62 -2.31 5.52 0.60
C ALA A 62 -1.48 6.50 -0.26
N ALA A 63 -1.22 7.72 0.23
CA ALA A 63 -0.36 8.69 -0.44
C ALA A 63 1.11 8.27 -0.33
N ALA A 64 1.82 8.24 -1.45
CA ALA A 64 3.25 7.99 -1.51
C ALA A 64 3.84 8.50 -2.83
N TRP A 65 5.14 8.73 -2.87
CA TRP A 65 5.87 8.87 -4.11
C TRP A 65 6.35 7.50 -4.59
N THR A 66 5.66 6.94 -5.60
CA THR A 66 5.83 5.55 -6.07
C THR A 66 6.60 5.43 -7.38
N ASP A 67 7.17 6.53 -7.90
CA ASP A 67 8.12 6.48 -9.02
C ASP A 67 9.46 5.92 -8.51
N VAL A 68 9.65 4.60 -8.69
CA VAL A 68 10.82 3.87 -8.19
C VAL A 68 12.13 4.42 -8.76
N ASP A 69 12.13 4.75 -10.07
CA ASP A 69 13.30 5.36 -10.72
C ASP A 69 13.50 6.82 -10.30
N GLY A 70 12.41 7.56 -10.07
CA GLY A 70 12.46 8.90 -9.49
C GLY A 70 13.06 8.88 -8.09
N CYS A 71 12.65 7.93 -7.25
CA CYS A 71 13.23 7.76 -5.92
C CYS A 71 14.74 7.45 -5.93
N ALA A 72 15.20 6.73 -6.96
CA ALA A 72 16.64 6.49 -7.13
C ALA A 72 17.40 7.74 -7.59
N ARG A 73 16.78 8.60 -8.40
CA ARG A 73 17.39 9.87 -8.83
C ARG A 73 17.36 10.96 -7.74
N GLU A 74 16.32 10.96 -6.90
CA GLU A 74 16.09 11.96 -5.85
C GLU A 74 15.81 11.28 -4.50
N PRO A 75 16.81 10.59 -3.88
CA PRO A 75 16.59 9.81 -2.67
C PRO A 75 16.17 10.65 -1.45
N GLU A 76 16.63 11.88 -1.36
CA GLU A 76 16.23 12.80 -0.29
C GLU A 76 14.74 13.16 -0.38
N ARG A 77 14.24 13.39 -1.59
CA ARG A 77 12.81 13.62 -1.82
C ARG A 77 11.98 12.37 -1.54
N ALA A 78 12.51 11.17 -1.85
CA ALA A 78 11.87 9.91 -1.48
C ALA A 78 11.75 9.80 0.05
N MET A 79 12.81 10.12 0.80
CA MET A 79 12.80 10.14 2.25
C MET A 79 11.82 11.19 2.80
N ARG A 80 11.80 12.40 2.24
CA ARG A 80 10.84 13.45 2.65
C ARG A 80 9.40 12.95 2.54
N ARG A 81 9.03 12.39 1.36
CA ARG A 81 7.65 12.04 1.05
C ARG A 81 7.19 10.71 1.62
N ASN A 82 8.07 9.69 1.66
CA ASN A 82 7.70 8.34 2.06
C ASN A 82 8.09 8.00 3.51
N ALA A 83 8.92 8.80 4.16
CA ALA A 83 9.34 8.58 5.55
C ALA A 83 8.96 9.75 6.47
N LEU A 84 9.42 10.98 6.20
CA LEU A 84 9.16 12.11 7.10
C LEU A 84 7.67 12.49 7.11
N ALA A 85 7.00 12.53 5.97
CA ALA A 85 5.54 12.78 5.92
C ALA A 85 4.75 11.69 6.67
N VAL A 86 5.23 10.44 6.65
CA VAL A 86 4.63 9.34 7.44
C VAL A 86 4.87 9.55 8.93
N ALA A 87 6.07 9.98 9.34
CA ALA A 87 6.37 10.28 10.74
C ALA A 87 5.45 11.41 11.28
N GLU A 88 5.30 12.48 10.52
CA GLU A 88 4.42 13.61 10.84
C GLU A 88 2.95 13.18 10.97
N LEU A 89 2.47 12.32 10.07
CA LEU A 89 1.12 11.78 10.13
C LEU A 89 0.93 10.86 11.33
N ALA A 90 1.85 9.92 11.56
CA ALA A 90 1.78 8.96 12.66
C ALA A 90 1.77 9.69 14.03
N ASP A 91 2.63 10.68 14.20
CA ASP A 91 2.68 11.50 15.40
C ASP A 91 1.36 12.30 15.60
N ALA A 92 0.80 12.87 14.53
CA ALA A 92 -0.49 13.54 14.58
C ALA A 92 -1.64 12.58 14.92
N CYS A 93 -1.65 11.36 14.36
CA CYS A 93 -2.63 10.31 14.66
C CYS A 93 -2.57 9.91 16.13
N VAL A 94 -1.39 9.61 16.66
CA VAL A 94 -1.22 9.22 18.06
C VAL A 94 -1.70 10.29 19.01
N ARG A 95 -1.31 11.57 18.80
CA ARG A 95 -1.75 12.69 19.64
C ARG A 95 -3.27 12.92 19.63
N SER A 96 -3.94 12.52 18.56
CA SER A 96 -5.41 12.65 18.43
C SER A 96 -6.19 11.39 18.81
N GLY A 97 -5.51 10.29 19.14
CA GLY A 97 -6.16 9.00 19.38
C GLY A 97 -6.77 8.40 18.10
N THR A 98 -6.21 8.73 16.94
CA THR A 98 -6.66 8.24 15.62
C THR A 98 -5.87 6.99 15.23
N ASP A 99 -6.54 5.96 14.74
CA ASP A 99 -5.91 4.75 14.21
C ASP A 99 -5.25 5.03 12.86
N LEU A 100 -4.21 4.26 12.53
CA LEU A 100 -3.49 4.42 11.25
C LEU A 100 -3.35 3.07 10.52
N VAL A 101 -3.80 3.03 9.28
CA VAL A 101 -3.45 1.98 8.32
C VAL A 101 -2.44 2.55 7.33
N LEU A 102 -1.19 2.13 7.42
CA LEU A 102 -0.09 2.56 6.56
C LEU A 102 0.08 1.59 5.39
N VAL A 103 -0.19 2.04 4.17
CA VAL A 103 0.07 1.22 2.98
C VAL A 103 1.56 1.28 2.63
N SER A 104 2.19 0.11 2.58
CA SER A 104 3.60 -0.11 2.27
C SER A 104 3.78 -1.01 1.04
N THR A 105 4.95 -1.58 0.84
CA THR A 105 5.36 -2.24 -0.40
C THR A 105 6.15 -3.53 -0.15
N ASN A 106 6.11 -4.45 -1.12
CA ASN A 106 7.02 -5.60 -1.23
C ASN A 106 8.49 -5.20 -1.42
N GLU A 107 8.78 -3.98 -1.91
CA GLU A 107 10.15 -3.52 -2.16
C GLU A 107 10.94 -3.19 -0.87
N VAL A 108 10.33 -3.39 0.31
CA VAL A 108 11.08 -3.44 1.58
C VAL A 108 11.98 -4.69 1.68
N PHE A 109 11.83 -5.67 0.78
CA PHE A 109 12.66 -6.86 0.66
C PHE A 109 13.64 -6.75 -0.52
N ASP A 110 14.83 -7.36 -0.40
CA ASP A 110 15.89 -7.27 -1.41
C ASP A 110 15.70 -8.16 -2.64
N GLY A 111 14.74 -9.08 -2.59
CA GLY A 111 14.46 -9.99 -3.69
C GLY A 111 15.48 -11.09 -3.93
N ARG A 112 16.37 -11.36 -2.97
CA ARG A 112 17.44 -12.37 -3.08
C ARG A 112 17.05 -13.76 -2.58
N ARG A 113 15.78 -13.97 -2.26
CA ARG A 113 15.25 -15.27 -1.83
C ARG A 113 15.35 -16.29 -2.96
N THR A 114 15.85 -17.49 -2.67
CA THR A 114 16.05 -18.58 -3.65
C THR A 114 15.22 -19.81 -3.38
N ASP A 115 14.45 -19.85 -2.27
CA ASP A 115 13.63 -20.99 -1.86
C ASP A 115 12.22 -20.98 -2.47
N SER A 116 11.94 -20.06 -3.39
CA SER A 116 10.66 -19.89 -4.09
C SER A 116 9.45 -19.63 -3.17
N ARG A 117 9.65 -19.36 -1.89
CA ARG A 117 8.57 -18.97 -0.96
C ARG A 117 8.31 -17.47 -1.01
N GLY A 118 7.08 -17.07 -0.74
CA GLY A 118 6.75 -15.66 -0.51
C GLY A 118 7.39 -15.14 0.78
N TYR A 119 7.72 -13.84 0.82
CA TYR A 119 8.10 -13.18 2.07
C TYR A 119 6.89 -13.10 3.00
N THR A 120 7.10 -13.44 4.28
CA THR A 120 6.11 -13.31 5.34
C THR A 120 6.29 -12.02 6.13
N PRO A 121 5.31 -11.57 6.94
CA PRO A 121 5.47 -10.39 7.81
C PRO A 121 6.65 -10.51 8.80
N GLU A 122 7.03 -11.74 9.17
CA GLU A 122 8.12 -12.07 10.11
C GLU A 122 9.50 -12.01 9.45
N ASP A 123 9.58 -12.07 8.12
CA ASP A 123 10.85 -11.94 7.41
C ASP A 123 11.41 -10.53 7.61
N GLY A 124 12.68 -10.45 7.98
CA GLY A 124 13.38 -9.17 8.20
C GLY A 124 13.49 -8.36 6.90
N PRO A 125 12.96 -7.14 6.84
CA PRO A 125 13.05 -6.32 5.63
C PRO A 125 14.47 -5.86 5.36
N ARG A 126 14.86 -5.88 4.08
CA ARG A 126 16.19 -5.47 3.57
C ARG A 126 16.00 -4.88 2.18
N PRO A 127 15.67 -3.59 2.07
CA PRO A 127 15.36 -2.98 0.77
C PRO A 127 16.60 -2.94 -0.14
N GLY A 128 16.41 -3.29 -1.42
CA GLY A 128 17.46 -3.26 -2.43
C GLY A 128 17.56 -1.94 -3.20
N ASN A 129 16.64 -1.01 -2.99
CA ASN A 129 16.57 0.26 -3.73
C ASN A 129 16.08 1.42 -2.86
N PRO A 130 16.28 2.68 -3.29
CA PRO A 130 15.90 3.87 -2.52
C PRO A 130 14.39 4.00 -2.25
N TYR A 131 13.51 3.53 -3.16
CA TYR A 131 12.07 3.51 -2.92
C TYR A 131 11.74 2.61 -1.73
N GLY A 132 12.17 1.35 -1.78
CA GLY A 132 11.97 0.39 -0.68
C GLY A 132 12.56 0.90 0.64
N ALA A 133 13.77 1.49 0.60
CA ALA A 133 14.40 2.08 1.78
C ALA A 133 13.57 3.24 2.38
N SER A 134 13.03 4.12 1.55
CA SER A 134 12.19 5.23 2.01
C SER A 134 10.86 4.74 2.61
N LYS A 135 10.25 3.71 2.02
CA LYS A 135 9.03 3.09 2.55
C LYS A 135 9.28 2.38 3.88
N LEU A 136 10.37 1.62 4.00
CA LEU A 136 10.77 0.97 5.24
C LEU A 136 11.05 1.98 6.35
N ALA A 137 11.71 3.10 6.04
CA ALA A 137 11.92 4.18 7.00
C ALA A 137 10.60 4.78 7.49
N GLY A 138 9.58 4.88 6.62
CA GLY A 138 8.22 5.27 6.98
C GLY A 138 7.55 4.26 7.92
N GLU A 139 7.67 2.94 7.64
CA GLU A 139 7.17 1.89 8.54
C GLU A 139 7.80 2.04 9.93
N ALA A 140 9.12 2.18 10.00
CA ALA A 140 9.84 2.32 11.27
C ALA A 140 9.44 3.59 12.03
N ALA A 141 9.24 4.71 11.33
CA ALA A 141 8.81 5.97 11.94
C ALA A 141 7.39 5.86 12.53
N ALA A 142 6.45 5.24 11.80
CA ALA A 142 5.10 5.01 12.30
C ALA A 142 5.11 4.09 13.53
N GLN A 143 5.88 3.00 13.49
CA GLN A 143 6.02 2.09 14.64
C GLN A 143 6.61 2.82 15.87
N ALA A 144 7.65 3.63 15.68
CA ALA A 144 8.26 4.39 16.76
C ALA A 144 7.27 5.39 17.41
N ALA A 145 6.49 6.10 16.60
CA ALA A 145 5.47 7.03 17.10
C ALA A 145 4.40 6.32 17.94
N PHE A 146 3.86 5.21 17.46
CA PHE A 146 2.83 4.45 18.18
C PHE A 146 3.39 3.80 19.46
N LEU A 147 4.57 3.18 19.42
CA LEU A 147 5.23 2.60 20.60
C LEU A 147 5.54 3.65 21.67
N GLY A 148 6.04 4.81 21.27
CA GLY A 148 6.40 5.90 22.17
C GLY A 148 5.22 6.48 22.98
N HIS A 149 4.00 6.28 22.50
CA HIS A 149 2.77 6.78 23.13
C HIS A 149 1.85 5.68 23.68
N GLY A 150 2.37 4.44 23.82
CA GLY A 150 1.58 3.30 24.35
C GLY A 150 0.53 2.76 23.38
N GLY A 151 0.67 3.04 22.09
CA GLY A 151 -0.16 2.47 21.03
C GLY A 151 0.01 0.95 20.90
N LEU A 152 -1.01 0.27 20.39
CA LEU A 152 -0.98 -1.17 20.16
C LEU A 152 -0.27 -1.46 18.83
N ILE A 153 0.85 -2.20 18.94
CA ILE A 153 1.54 -2.81 17.80
C ILE A 153 1.74 -4.28 18.17
N GLU A 154 1.08 -5.19 17.48
CA GLU A 154 1.42 -6.60 17.60
C GLU A 154 2.75 -6.87 16.89
N ARG A 155 3.69 -7.50 17.61
CA ARG A 155 4.91 -8.02 17.00
C ARG A 155 4.60 -9.42 16.47
N PRO A 156 4.87 -9.70 15.19
CA PRO A 156 4.78 -11.05 14.67
C PRO A 156 5.61 -12.00 15.53
N GLY A 157 5.03 -13.12 15.99
CA GLY A 157 5.74 -14.18 16.69
C GLY A 157 5.89 -14.04 18.22
N ALA A 158 5.21 -13.09 18.88
CA ALA A 158 5.16 -13.09 20.34
C ALA A 158 4.12 -14.09 20.85
N PRO A 159 4.50 -15.11 21.68
CA PRO A 159 3.51 -16.01 22.27
C PRO A 159 2.56 -15.22 23.18
N GLY A 160 1.26 -15.42 23.00
CA GLY A 160 0.22 -14.75 23.76
C GLY A 160 0.46 -14.86 25.26
N ARG A 161 0.71 -13.75 25.91
CA ARG A 161 0.73 -13.68 27.38
C ARG A 161 -0.70 -13.57 27.90
N SER A 162 -1.22 -14.69 28.34
CA SER A 162 -2.40 -14.71 29.22
C SER A 162 -2.01 -14.16 30.59
N GLY A 163 -2.67 -13.10 31.03
CA GLY A 163 -3.07 -12.82 32.40
C GLY A 163 -2.05 -12.62 33.49
N ALA A 164 -1.99 -11.44 34.08
CA ALA A 164 -2.43 -11.18 35.46
C ALA A 164 -2.13 -9.73 35.88
N PRO A 165 -2.91 -9.14 36.79
CA PRO A 165 -2.81 -7.72 37.13
C PRO A 165 -1.83 -7.51 38.30
N GLY A 166 -1.09 -6.41 38.26
CA GLY A 166 -0.20 -6.12 39.38
C GLY A 166 0.54 -4.80 39.40
N ARG A 167 -0.08 -3.82 40.10
CA ARG A 167 0.54 -2.80 40.95
C ARG A 167 0.99 -1.46 40.33
N SER A 168 0.27 -0.50 40.86
CA SER A 168 0.50 0.93 41.04
C SER A 168 1.96 1.35 41.29
N GLY A 169 2.36 2.43 40.65
CA GLY A 169 3.48 3.28 41.02
C GLY A 169 3.24 4.70 40.57
N ALA A 170 2.85 5.57 41.49
CA ALA A 170 2.68 7.00 41.25
C ALA A 170 4.04 7.67 41.13
N ALA A 171 4.21 8.54 40.13
CA ALA A 171 5.15 9.66 40.24
C ALA A 171 4.89 10.74 39.17
N GLY A 172 4.70 11.97 39.57
CA GLY A 172 5.19 13.17 38.93
C GLY A 172 4.27 13.84 37.93
N ALA A 173 3.36 14.68 38.41
CA ALA A 173 2.68 15.70 37.61
C ALA A 173 3.68 16.71 37.07
N VAL A 174 3.79 16.87 35.75
CA VAL A 174 4.35 18.03 35.10
C VAL A 174 3.21 18.78 34.38
N SER A 175 3.10 20.03 34.73
CA SER A 175 2.10 21.01 34.33
C SER A 175 1.84 21.00 32.81
N ALA A 176 0.61 20.65 32.42
CA ALA A 176 0.13 20.74 31.04
C ALA A 176 -0.32 22.17 30.76
N SER A 177 0.32 22.79 29.77
CA SER A 177 -0.16 23.99 29.09
C SER A 177 -1.47 23.65 28.35
N ALA A 178 -2.48 24.51 28.51
CA ALA A 178 -3.84 24.32 28.01
C ALA A 178 -3.92 24.09 26.51
N ALA A 179 -4.19 22.84 26.11
CA ALA A 179 -4.64 22.48 24.78
C ALA A 179 -6.16 22.65 24.72
N VAL A 180 -6.63 23.49 23.80
CA VAL A 180 -8.04 23.71 23.50
C VAL A 180 -8.67 22.38 23.07
N GLY A 181 -9.73 21.97 23.76
CA GLY A 181 -10.33 20.63 23.75
C GLY A 181 -10.71 20.08 22.39
N MET A 182 -10.17 18.90 22.10
CA MET A 182 -10.75 17.94 21.17
C MET A 182 -11.70 17.03 21.94
N PRO A 183 -12.84 16.57 21.34
CA PRO A 183 -13.71 15.62 22.01
C PRO A 183 -12.94 14.33 22.27
N ALA A 184 -12.93 13.89 23.55
CA ALA A 184 -12.25 12.69 23.99
C ALA A 184 -12.92 11.45 23.39
N ARG A 185 -12.16 10.66 22.62
CA ARG A 185 -12.50 9.27 22.25
C ARG A 185 -12.28 8.38 23.49
N PRO A 186 -13.12 7.33 23.73
CA PRO A 186 -12.90 6.43 24.85
C PRO A 186 -11.56 5.70 24.72
N ALA A 187 -10.97 5.43 25.90
CA ALA A 187 -9.59 5.15 26.22
C ALA A 187 -8.97 3.82 25.68
N ALA A 188 -9.19 3.44 24.43
CA ALA A 188 -8.36 2.43 23.78
C ALA A 188 -7.15 3.12 23.12
N ALA A 189 -5.96 2.57 23.30
CA ALA A 189 -4.76 3.06 22.61
C ALA A 189 -4.96 2.96 21.09
N PRO A 190 -4.49 3.96 20.30
CA PRO A 190 -4.64 3.92 18.85
C PRO A 190 -3.86 2.76 18.24
N GLN A 191 -4.41 2.17 17.18
CA GLN A 191 -3.87 1.00 16.49
C GLN A 191 -3.08 1.42 15.26
N LEU A 192 -2.00 0.69 14.95
CA LEU A 192 -1.23 0.80 13.72
C LEU A 192 -1.28 -0.53 12.96
N ALA A 193 -1.84 -0.52 11.75
CA ALA A 193 -1.63 -1.56 10.76
C ALA A 193 -0.64 -1.09 9.69
N ILE A 194 0.31 -1.95 9.32
CA ILE A 194 1.17 -1.76 8.15
C ILE A 194 0.75 -2.80 7.11
N VAL A 195 0.22 -2.33 5.99
CA VAL A 195 -0.24 -3.17 4.89
C VAL A 195 0.79 -3.14 3.77
N ARG A 196 1.59 -4.20 3.64
CA ARG A 196 2.50 -4.38 2.51
C ARG A 196 1.76 -5.03 1.36
N THR A 197 1.87 -4.44 0.18
CA THR A 197 1.27 -4.92 -1.06
C THR A 197 2.29 -4.93 -2.20
N ALA A 198 1.93 -5.49 -3.37
CA ALA A 198 2.84 -5.65 -4.48
C ALA A 198 2.13 -5.37 -5.82
N TRP A 199 2.85 -4.90 -6.82
CA TRP A 199 2.45 -4.78 -8.22
C TRP A 199 1.01 -4.29 -8.42
N LEU A 200 0.66 -3.22 -7.73
CA LEU A 200 -0.70 -2.67 -7.70
C LEU A 200 -1.16 -2.22 -9.10
N TYR A 201 -2.29 -2.74 -9.54
CA TYR A 201 -2.90 -2.40 -10.82
C TYR A 201 -4.41 -2.11 -10.67
N GLY A 202 -5.01 -1.54 -11.71
CA GLY A 202 -6.41 -1.17 -11.76
C GLY A 202 -6.62 0.29 -12.19
N PRO A 203 -7.86 0.73 -12.40
CA PRO A 203 -8.14 2.11 -12.81
C PRO A 203 -7.79 3.12 -11.68
N PRO A 204 -7.42 4.37 -12.04
CA PRO A 204 -7.16 4.88 -13.38
C PRO A 204 -5.83 4.38 -13.94
N GLY A 205 -5.79 4.25 -15.26
CA GLY A 205 -4.69 3.63 -15.97
C GLY A 205 -3.36 4.42 -15.96
N ASN A 206 -2.32 3.75 -15.92
CA ASN A 206 -0.88 3.89 -16.12
C ASN A 206 -0.16 2.80 -15.31
N ASP A 207 -0.80 1.63 -15.23
CA ASP A 207 -0.27 0.45 -14.59
C ASP A 207 0.45 -0.45 -15.61
N PHE A 208 0.95 -1.59 -15.15
CA PHE A 208 1.62 -2.53 -16.04
C PHE A 208 0.71 -3.05 -17.16
N PRO A 209 -0.56 -3.45 -16.92
CA PRO A 209 -1.49 -3.82 -17.98
C PRO A 209 -1.65 -2.77 -19.08
N VAL A 210 -1.82 -1.52 -18.74
CA VAL A 210 -1.94 -0.43 -19.74
C VAL A 210 -0.61 -0.24 -20.50
N ARG A 211 0.52 -0.26 -19.79
CA ARG A 211 1.84 -0.06 -20.40
C ARG A 211 2.25 -1.19 -21.33
N ILE A 212 1.96 -2.46 -20.94
CA ILE A 212 2.31 -3.62 -21.78
C ILE A 212 1.50 -3.61 -23.08
N LEU A 213 0.22 -3.25 -23.03
CA LEU A 213 -0.63 -3.10 -24.20
C LEU A 213 -0.11 -2.01 -25.16
N ALA A 214 0.23 -0.84 -24.62
CA ALA A 214 0.81 0.24 -25.42
C ALA A 214 2.17 -0.15 -26.02
N SER A 215 2.96 -0.96 -25.32
CA SER A 215 4.24 -1.47 -25.84
C SER A 215 4.02 -2.52 -26.92
N ALA A 216 3.03 -3.40 -26.76
CA ALA A 216 2.65 -4.39 -27.77
C ALA A 216 2.16 -3.73 -29.06
N ASP A 217 1.36 -2.66 -28.95
CA ASP A 217 0.90 -1.91 -30.12
C ASP A 217 2.07 -1.25 -30.90
N ARG A 218 3.08 -0.72 -30.20
CA ARG A 218 4.29 -0.18 -30.82
C ARG A 218 5.13 -1.27 -31.48
N ALA A 219 5.33 -2.40 -30.81
CA ALA A 219 6.08 -3.54 -31.34
C ALA A 219 5.42 -4.08 -32.63
N ARG A 220 4.09 -4.26 -32.62
CA ARG A 220 3.33 -4.66 -33.83
C ARG A 220 3.47 -3.66 -34.98
N ALA A 221 3.37 -2.36 -34.70
CA ALA A 221 3.52 -1.32 -35.71
C ALA A 221 4.93 -1.31 -36.33
N ALA A 222 5.96 -1.66 -35.56
CA ALA A 222 7.34 -1.78 -36.03
C ALA A 222 7.66 -3.14 -36.69
N GLY A 223 6.78 -4.13 -36.58
CA GLY A 223 7.07 -5.51 -37.01
C GLY A 223 8.11 -6.22 -36.13
N GLU A 224 8.25 -5.80 -34.89
CA GLU A 224 9.25 -6.28 -33.92
C GLU A 224 8.61 -7.11 -32.81
N PRO A 225 9.35 -8.01 -32.16
CA PRO A 225 8.87 -8.68 -30.95
C PRO A 225 8.81 -7.71 -29.75
N LEU A 226 7.93 -8.02 -28.80
CA LEU A 226 7.85 -7.30 -27.54
C LEU A 226 8.84 -7.91 -26.53
N HIS A 227 9.81 -7.12 -26.08
CA HIS A 227 10.77 -7.53 -25.05
C HIS A 227 10.19 -7.32 -23.66
N VAL A 228 10.16 -8.37 -22.83
CA VAL A 228 9.62 -8.31 -21.45
C VAL A 228 10.56 -9.07 -20.50
N VAL A 229 10.76 -8.52 -19.30
CA VAL A 229 11.59 -9.15 -18.27
C VAL A 229 10.95 -10.47 -17.80
N GLY A 230 11.72 -11.57 -17.87
CA GLY A 230 11.27 -12.90 -17.48
C GLY A 230 11.67 -13.32 -16.05
N ASP A 231 12.70 -12.70 -15.49
CA ASP A 231 13.29 -13.02 -14.19
C ASP A 231 12.94 -12.04 -13.06
N GLU A 232 11.91 -11.21 -13.24
CA GLU A 232 11.26 -10.44 -12.18
C GLU A 232 9.92 -11.09 -11.83
N ILE A 233 9.79 -11.64 -10.60
CA ILE A 233 8.64 -12.41 -10.15
C ILE A 233 7.99 -11.71 -8.95
N GLY A 234 6.67 -11.56 -8.98
CA GLY A 234 5.91 -10.88 -7.93
C GLY A 234 4.44 -11.28 -7.88
N SER A 235 3.68 -10.54 -7.09
CA SER A 235 2.24 -10.76 -6.87
C SER A 235 1.45 -9.58 -7.42
N PRO A 236 0.84 -9.68 -8.62
CA PRO A 236 -0.06 -8.64 -9.11
C PRO A 236 -1.24 -8.47 -8.16
N THR A 237 -1.53 -7.23 -7.75
CA THR A 237 -2.62 -6.94 -6.81
C THR A 237 -3.59 -5.94 -7.39
N PHE A 238 -4.86 -6.32 -7.49
CA PHE A 238 -5.93 -5.46 -7.99
C PHE A 238 -6.35 -4.45 -6.92
N ALA A 239 -6.37 -3.17 -7.26
CA ALA A 239 -6.62 -2.11 -6.27
C ALA A 239 -7.98 -2.23 -5.57
N PRO A 240 -9.09 -2.59 -6.23
CA PRO A 240 -10.35 -2.89 -5.55
C PRO A 240 -10.25 -4.04 -4.55
N ASP A 241 -9.59 -5.15 -4.90
CA ASP A 241 -9.43 -6.29 -3.98
C ASP A 241 -8.59 -5.91 -2.75
N LEU A 242 -7.53 -5.10 -2.95
CA LEU A 242 -6.74 -4.57 -1.84
C LEU A 242 -7.58 -3.65 -0.94
N ALA A 243 -8.44 -2.83 -1.53
CA ALA A 243 -9.36 -1.97 -0.76
C ALA A 243 -10.29 -2.82 0.11
N GLU A 244 -10.93 -3.85 -0.46
CA GLU A 244 -11.79 -4.77 0.29
C GLU A 244 -11.02 -5.49 1.43
N GLY A 245 -9.79 -5.96 1.16
CA GLY A 245 -8.96 -6.57 2.20
C GLY A 245 -8.60 -5.61 3.34
N ILE A 246 -8.36 -4.34 3.04
CA ILE A 246 -8.15 -3.30 4.08
C ILE A 246 -9.44 -3.04 4.86
N LEU A 247 -10.59 -3.02 4.19
CA LEU A 247 -11.87 -2.84 4.86
C LEU A 247 -12.22 -4.02 5.76
N ASP A 248 -11.88 -5.25 5.36
CA ASP A 248 -12.03 -6.44 6.20
C ASP A 248 -11.21 -6.34 7.50
N LEU A 249 -9.95 -5.84 7.40
CA LEU A 249 -9.16 -5.54 8.60
C LEU A 249 -9.87 -4.52 9.51
N LEU A 250 -10.37 -3.42 8.96
CA LEU A 250 -11.06 -2.38 9.73
C LEU A 250 -12.34 -2.89 10.40
N ALA A 251 -13.10 -3.73 9.69
CA ALA A 251 -14.34 -4.31 10.19
C ALA A 251 -14.13 -5.22 11.41
N SER A 252 -12.96 -5.83 11.56
CA SER A 252 -12.62 -6.67 12.72
C SER A 252 -12.49 -5.89 14.03
N GLY A 253 -12.23 -4.58 13.95
CA GLY A 253 -11.98 -3.71 15.11
C GLY A 253 -10.61 -3.90 15.77
N THR A 254 -9.87 -4.97 15.45
CA THR A 254 -8.51 -5.26 15.94
C THR A 254 -7.61 -5.58 14.76
N PHE A 255 -6.83 -4.63 14.31
CA PHE A 255 -6.07 -4.73 13.07
C PHE A 255 -4.58 -4.34 13.22
N ALA A 256 -4.13 -4.11 14.44
CA ALA A 256 -2.73 -3.76 14.70
C ALA A 256 -1.78 -4.86 14.17
N GLY A 257 -0.67 -4.47 13.56
CA GLY A 257 0.35 -5.40 13.08
C GLY A 257 0.81 -5.15 11.66
N ILE A 258 1.62 -6.09 11.14
CA ILE A 258 2.08 -6.09 9.75
C ILE A 258 1.29 -7.14 8.96
N HIS A 259 0.66 -6.72 7.89
CA HIS A 259 -0.16 -7.54 7.03
C HIS A 259 0.37 -7.52 5.60
N HIS A 260 0.45 -8.69 4.97
CA HIS A 260 0.69 -8.81 3.54
C HIS A 260 -0.64 -9.02 2.83
N ILE A 261 -1.15 -8.00 2.14
CA ILE A 261 -2.41 -8.07 1.42
C ILE A 261 -2.12 -7.97 -0.08
N VAL A 262 -2.18 -9.12 -0.75
CA VAL A 262 -1.94 -9.29 -2.18
C VAL A 262 -2.91 -10.32 -2.73
N ASN A 263 -3.26 -10.24 -4.01
CA ASN A 263 -3.96 -11.33 -4.66
C ASN A 263 -3.08 -12.59 -4.66
N ALA A 264 -3.69 -13.75 -4.49
CA ALA A 264 -2.99 -15.03 -4.39
C ALA A 264 -2.29 -15.37 -5.71
N GLY A 265 -1.11 -15.99 -5.58
CA GLY A 265 -0.28 -16.46 -6.68
C GLY A 265 0.90 -15.54 -7.00
N ALA A 266 1.87 -16.13 -7.70
CA ALA A 266 3.09 -15.48 -8.17
C ALA A 266 3.18 -15.62 -9.69
N VAL A 267 3.78 -14.62 -10.34
CA VAL A 267 3.95 -14.63 -11.80
C VAL A 267 5.17 -13.80 -12.21
N SER A 268 5.84 -14.17 -13.31
CA SER A 268 6.85 -13.32 -13.92
C SER A 268 6.23 -12.14 -14.68
N ARG A 269 6.99 -11.08 -14.91
CA ARG A 269 6.51 -9.97 -15.78
C ARG A 269 6.16 -10.46 -17.18
N ALA A 270 6.96 -11.38 -17.74
CA ALA A 270 6.72 -11.93 -19.05
C ALA A 270 5.42 -12.75 -19.09
N ASP A 271 5.19 -13.66 -18.15
CA ASP A 271 3.97 -14.47 -18.12
C ASP A 271 2.73 -13.64 -17.80
N TRP A 272 2.86 -12.63 -16.93
CA TRP A 272 1.76 -11.69 -16.73
C TRP A 272 1.45 -10.90 -18.00
N GLY A 273 2.47 -10.45 -18.73
CA GLY A 273 2.31 -9.84 -20.05
C GLY A 273 1.60 -10.75 -21.04
N ARG A 274 2.02 -12.03 -21.13
CA ARG A 274 1.34 -13.04 -21.98
C ARG A 274 -0.13 -13.19 -21.64
N HIS A 275 -0.43 -13.30 -20.34
CA HIS A 275 -1.80 -13.43 -19.87
C HIS A 275 -2.67 -12.22 -20.26
N ILE A 276 -2.15 -10.99 -20.08
CA ILE A 276 -2.86 -9.76 -20.43
C ILE A 276 -3.13 -9.71 -21.95
N LEU A 277 -2.10 -9.97 -22.77
CA LEU A 277 -2.21 -9.93 -24.23
C LEU A 277 -3.20 -10.97 -24.74
N ALA A 278 -3.11 -12.21 -24.26
CA ALA A 278 -4.04 -13.28 -24.62
C ALA A 278 -5.49 -12.95 -24.24
N ALA A 279 -5.71 -12.43 -23.03
CA ALA A 279 -7.05 -12.05 -22.56
C ALA A 279 -7.70 -10.91 -23.36
N LEU A 280 -6.90 -10.11 -24.05
CA LEU A 280 -7.36 -8.98 -24.91
C LEU A 280 -7.13 -9.24 -26.40
N GLU A 281 -6.83 -10.49 -26.76
CA GLU A 281 -6.67 -10.94 -28.16
C GLU A 281 -5.63 -10.10 -28.91
N VAL A 282 -4.52 -9.73 -28.23
CA VAL A 282 -3.42 -8.99 -28.82
C VAL A 282 -2.27 -9.92 -29.17
N GLU A 283 -2.10 -10.16 -30.46
CA GLU A 283 -1.03 -11.03 -30.97
C GLU A 283 0.25 -10.21 -31.22
N VAL A 284 1.31 -10.54 -30.49
CA VAL A 284 2.68 -10.07 -30.70
C VAL A 284 3.65 -11.09 -30.10
N PRO A 285 4.75 -11.43 -30.80
CA PRO A 285 5.76 -12.32 -30.23
C PRO A 285 6.41 -11.67 -29.00
N ILE A 286 6.49 -12.44 -27.89
CA ILE A 286 7.21 -12.00 -26.68
C ILE A 286 8.58 -12.67 -26.66
N VAL A 287 9.62 -11.85 -26.51
CA VAL A 287 10.99 -12.27 -26.23
C VAL A 287 11.31 -11.93 -24.78
N GLU A 288 11.64 -12.94 -23.98
CA GLU A 288 12.06 -12.72 -22.61
C GLU A 288 13.47 -12.14 -22.54
N THR A 289 13.63 -11.17 -21.66
CA THR A 289 14.91 -10.54 -21.35
C THR A 289 15.20 -10.66 -19.87
N SER A 290 16.47 -10.62 -19.49
CA SER A 290 16.86 -10.56 -18.09
C SER A 290 16.69 -9.15 -17.53
N LEU A 291 16.32 -9.04 -16.25
CA LEU A 291 16.30 -7.78 -15.51
C LEU A 291 17.66 -7.06 -15.57
N ALA A 292 18.77 -7.82 -15.58
CA ALA A 292 20.12 -7.28 -15.70
C ALA A 292 20.41 -6.61 -17.06
N ALA A 293 19.66 -6.95 -18.12
CA ALA A 293 19.80 -6.33 -19.44
C ALA A 293 19.15 -4.95 -19.54
N TRP A 294 18.33 -4.57 -18.55
CA TRP A 294 17.64 -3.29 -18.53
C TRP A 294 18.39 -2.27 -17.70
N THR A 295 19.00 -1.30 -18.35
CA THR A 295 19.62 -0.17 -17.66
C THR A 295 18.54 0.80 -17.18
N ARG A 296 18.39 0.94 -15.86
CA ARG A 296 17.47 1.87 -15.22
C ARG A 296 18.07 2.42 -13.92
N PRO A 297 17.62 3.59 -13.42
CA PRO A 297 18.15 4.20 -12.22
C PRO A 297 17.96 3.33 -10.96
N SER A 298 16.90 2.53 -10.91
CA SER A 298 16.60 1.64 -9.79
C SER A 298 16.57 0.18 -10.23
N THR A 299 17.04 -0.72 -9.38
CA THR A 299 16.92 -2.16 -9.59
C THR A 299 15.76 -2.69 -8.74
N PRO A 300 14.65 -3.17 -9.33
CA PRO A 300 13.59 -3.81 -8.58
C PRO A 300 14.07 -5.18 -8.05
N PRO A 301 13.45 -5.70 -6.98
CA PRO A 301 13.76 -7.03 -6.48
C PRO A 301 13.36 -8.10 -7.51
N ALA A 302 14.27 -9.04 -7.82
CA ALA A 302 14.00 -10.13 -8.78
C ALA A 302 12.91 -11.07 -8.26
N TRP A 303 12.92 -11.40 -6.97
CA TRP A 303 11.87 -12.16 -6.29
C TRP A 303 11.16 -11.26 -5.26
N SER A 304 9.94 -10.86 -5.54
CA SER A 304 9.19 -9.93 -4.71
C SER A 304 7.81 -10.45 -4.26
N VAL A 305 7.65 -11.77 -4.30
CA VAL A 305 6.42 -12.44 -3.91
C VAL A 305 6.18 -12.29 -2.41
N LEU A 306 5.00 -11.82 -2.04
CA LEU A 306 4.53 -11.79 -0.66
C LEU A 306 3.68 -13.03 -0.36
N ALA A 307 3.91 -13.66 0.78
CA ALA A 307 2.97 -14.64 1.34
C ALA A 307 1.79 -13.85 1.92
N PRO A 308 0.55 -14.05 1.43
CA PRO A 308 -0.59 -13.31 1.93
C PRO A 308 -0.90 -13.69 3.37
N THR A 309 -1.18 -12.69 4.20
CA THR A 309 -1.71 -12.87 5.55
C THR A 309 -3.19 -13.27 5.44
N ALA A 310 -3.64 -14.20 6.31
CA ALA A 310 -5.06 -14.46 6.43
C ALA A 310 -5.80 -13.18 6.87
N LEU A 311 -6.90 -12.87 6.20
CA LEU A 311 -7.76 -11.77 6.57
C LEU A 311 -8.71 -12.19 7.71
N PRO A 312 -9.32 -11.24 8.45
CA PRO A 312 -10.30 -11.56 9.49
C PRO A 312 -11.48 -12.42 9.01
N SER A 313 -11.88 -12.30 7.74
CA SER A 313 -12.85 -13.19 7.08
C SER A 313 -12.40 -14.66 6.98
N GLY A 314 -11.12 -14.94 7.22
CA GLY A 314 -10.53 -16.28 7.20
C GLY A 314 -9.83 -16.66 5.89
N GLU A 315 -10.11 -15.95 4.79
CA GLU A 315 -9.57 -16.26 3.47
C GLU A 315 -8.62 -15.16 2.98
N PRO A 316 -7.55 -15.50 2.26
CA PRO A 316 -6.73 -14.52 1.56
C PRO A 316 -7.49 -13.94 0.36
N LEU A 317 -6.97 -12.86 -0.24
CA LEU A 317 -7.53 -12.37 -1.49
C LEU A 317 -7.47 -13.45 -2.58
N ARG A 318 -8.47 -13.43 -3.47
CA ARG A 318 -8.62 -14.36 -4.60
C ARG A 318 -7.37 -14.39 -5.50
N PRO A 319 -7.19 -15.43 -6.36
CA PRO A 319 -6.09 -15.50 -7.32
C PRO A 319 -6.05 -14.28 -8.26
N TRP A 320 -4.83 -13.81 -8.59
CA TRP A 320 -4.64 -12.64 -9.44
C TRP A 320 -5.28 -12.77 -10.83
N GLN A 321 -5.43 -13.99 -11.36
CA GLN A 321 -6.11 -14.25 -12.64
C GLN A 321 -7.60 -13.88 -12.56
N ALA A 322 -8.26 -14.28 -11.48
CA ALA A 322 -9.66 -13.94 -11.24
C ALA A 322 -9.84 -12.43 -11.03
N ALA A 323 -8.91 -11.80 -10.32
CA ALA A 323 -8.90 -10.34 -10.13
C ALA A 323 -8.69 -9.60 -11.46
N PHE A 324 -7.79 -10.10 -12.33
CA PHE A 324 -7.56 -9.51 -13.65
C PHE A 324 -8.78 -9.65 -14.57
N ALA A 325 -9.55 -10.73 -14.45
CA ALA A 325 -10.76 -10.93 -15.25
C ALA A 325 -11.77 -9.77 -15.08
N ASP A 326 -11.85 -9.17 -13.89
CA ASP A 326 -12.71 -8.01 -13.63
C ASP A 326 -12.14 -6.70 -14.21
N TYR A 327 -10.82 -6.61 -14.36
CA TYR A 327 -10.19 -5.44 -14.96
C TYR A 327 -10.20 -5.47 -16.49
N ARG A 328 -10.22 -6.66 -17.09
CA ARG A 328 -10.21 -6.86 -18.55
C ARG A 328 -11.27 -6.02 -19.30
N PRO A 329 -12.55 -5.97 -18.89
CA PRO A 329 -13.57 -5.17 -19.59
C PRO A 329 -13.29 -3.67 -19.57
N VAL A 330 -12.63 -3.16 -18.53
CA VAL A 330 -12.23 -1.75 -18.44
C VAL A 330 -11.14 -1.47 -19.48
N LEU A 331 -10.09 -2.31 -19.53
CA LEU A 331 -9.00 -2.18 -20.51
C LEU A 331 -9.50 -2.29 -21.95
N ALA A 332 -10.42 -3.22 -22.22
CA ALA A 332 -11.02 -3.38 -23.54
C ALA A 332 -11.77 -2.13 -24.02
N ARG A 333 -12.55 -1.51 -23.11
CA ARG A 333 -13.27 -0.26 -23.40
C ARG A 333 -12.32 0.92 -23.63
N GLU A 334 -11.29 1.07 -22.83
CA GLU A 334 -10.27 2.13 -22.99
C GLU A 334 -9.55 2.03 -24.34
N ARG A 335 -9.15 0.80 -24.75
CA ARG A 335 -8.55 0.54 -26.08
C ARG A 335 -9.51 0.89 -27.21
N ALA A 336 -10.76 0.46 -27.17
CA ALA A 336 -11.74 0.77 -28.20
C ALA A 336 -12.02 2.28 -28.31
N GLY A 337 -11.96 3.02 -27.21
CA GLY A 337 -12.08 4.47 -27.18
C GLY A 337 -10.84 5.19 -27.76
N ALA A 338 -9.63 4.65 -27.57
CA ALA A 338 -8.39 5.20 -28.12
C ALA A 338 -8.29 5.04 -29.66
N THR A 339 -8.83 3.94 -30.20
CA THR A 339 -8.82 3.67 -31.66
C THR A 339 -9.81 4.56 -32.46
N ARG A 340 -10.76 5.21 -31.77
CA ARG A 340 -11.77 6.09 -32.40
C ARG A 340 -11.40 7.58 -32.40
N ARG A 341 -10.27 7.96 -31.81
CA ARG A 341 -9.74 9.33 -31.79
C ARG A 341 -8.53 9.48 -32.71
#